data_b2630c0cba900757bd5d5c80b7fedfa2
#
_entry.id   b2630c0cba900757bd5d5c80b7fedfa2
#
_cell.length_a   1.000
_cell.length_b   1.000
_cell.length_c   1.000
_cell.angle_alpha   90.00
_cell.angle_beta   90.00
_cell.angle_gamma   90.00
#
_symmetry.space_group_name_H-M   'P 1'
#
loop_
_entity.id
_entity.type
_entity.pdbx_description
1 polymer ?
#
loop_
_entity_poly.entity_id
_entity_poly.type
_entity_poly.pdbx_seq_one_letter_code
_entity_poly.pdbx_strand_id
1 'polypeptide(L)'
;MYVILVYDICKEGNGQKRCNRVFKLCKQNLVHIQKSVFEGEISDADLFKLEGSIEKEIDKSTDSVIIFKSRNERWLDKNVIGLQQDDPFMI
;
A
#
# COMPACT_ATOMS: atom_id res chain seq x y z
N MET A 1 3.19 -10.72 -10.44
CA MET A 1 2.04 -9.81 -10.51
C MET A 1 2.47 -8.41 -10.06
N TYR A 2 2.08 -7.39 -10.80
CA TYR A 2 2.36 -6.01 -10.42
C TYR A 2 1.13 -5.41 -9.75
N VAL A 3 1.31 -4.73 -8.63
CA VAL A 3 0.19 -4.19 -7.86
C VAL A 3 0.39 -2.72 -7.51
N ILE A 4 -0.72 -2.03 -7.35
CA ILE A 4 -0.79 -0.73 -6.70
C ILE A 4 -1.70 -0.92 -5.50
N LEU A 5 -1.18 -0.59 -4.33
CA LEU A 5 -1.91 -0.71 -3.08
C LEU A 5 -2.13 0.67 -2.49
N VAL A 6 -3.37 0.97 -2.16
CA VAL A 6 -3.76 2.25 -1.57
C VAL A 6 -4.55 1.97 -0.31
N TYR A 7 -4.26 2.68 0.77
CA TYR A 7 -5.04 2.53 1.99
C TYR A 7 -5.49 3.88 2.52
N ASP A 8 -6.59 3.83 3.27
CA ASP A 8 -7.14 4.97 3.98
C ASP A 8 -7.55 4.49 5.36
N ILE A 9 -6.84 4.96 6.38
CA ILE A 9 -7.02 4.49 7.75
C ILE A 9 -7.46 5.65 8.62
N CYS A 10 -8.59 5.44 9.30
CA CYS A 10 -9.12 6.41 10.24
C CYS A 10 -8.13 6.62 11.38
N LYS A 11 -7.77 7.87 11.65
CA LYS A 11 -6.74 8.20 12.65
C LYS A 11 -7.25 8.36 14.06
N GLU A 12 -8.54 8.24 14.26
CA GLU A 12 -9.11 8.30 15.60
C GLU A 12 -8.72 7.08 16.43
N GLY A 13 -8.64 7.27 17.73
CA GLY A 13 -8.25 6.20 18.64
C GLY A 13 -6.87 5.65 18.32
N ASN A 14 -6.79 4.35 18.05
CA ASN A 14 -5.54 3.67 17.73
C ASN A 14 -5.18 3.75 16.24
N GLY A 15 -5.87 4.59 15.47
CA GLY A 15 -5.69 4.67 14.03
C GLY A 15 -4.28 4.98 13.59
N GLN A 16 -3.57 5.85 14.32
CA GLN A 16 -2.19 6.17 13.95
C GLN A 16 -1.28 4.95 14.11
N LYS A 17 -1.47 4.13 15.12
CA LYS A 17 -0.72 2.89 15.28
C LYS A 17 -1.01 1.90 14.18
N ARG A 18 -2.30 1.75 13.82
CA ARG A 18 -2.69 0.88 12.70
C ARG A 18 -2.06 1.36 11.40
N CYS A 19 -2.10 2.67 11.16
CA CYS A 19 -1.52 3.28 9.97
C CYS A 19 -0.02 2.97 9.88
N ASN A 20 0.71 3.13 10.99
CA ASN A 20 2.14 2.85 11.03
C ASN A 20 2.45 1.38 10.77
N ARG A 21 1.64 0.47 11.28
CA ARG A 21 1.83 -0.97 11.07
C ARG A 21 1.58 -1.35 9.62
N VAL A 22 0.51 -0.82 9.03
CA VAL A 22 0.20 -1.06 7.62
C VAL A 22 1.31 -0.50 6.73
N PHE A 23 1.80 0.69 7.04
CA PHE A 23 2.92 1.29 6.32
C PHE A 23 4.14 0.36 6.32
N LYS A 24 4.51 -0.16 7.48
CA LYS A 24 5.66 -1.07 7.60
C LYS A 24 5.46 -2.35 6.80
N LEU A 25 4.27 -2.93 6.85
CA LEU A 25 3.96 -4.13 6.09
C LEU A 25 4.09 -3.88 4.58
N CYS A 26 3.55 -2.78 4.11
CA CYS A 26 3.64 -2.42 2.70
C CYS A 26 5.10 -2.16 2.29
N LYS A 27 5.85 -1.45 3.13
CA LYS A 27 7.24 -1.10 2.85
C LYS A 27 8.15 -2.33 2.74
N GLN A 28 7.83 -3.41 3.45
CA GLN A 28 8.59 -4.65 3.37
C GLN A 28 8.44 -5.35 2.02
N ASN A 29 7.35 -5.11 1.32
CA ASN A 29 7.00 -5.87 0.11
C ASN A 29 6.95 -5.02 -1.15
N LEU A 30 6.69 -3.74 -1.01
CA LEU A 30 6.41 -2.84 -2.12
C LEU A 30 7.22 -1.55 -1.99
N VAL A 31 7.19 -0.76 -3.06
CA VAL A 31 7.86 0.55 -3.07
C VAL A 31 6.86 1.63 -2.68
N HIS A 32 7.24 2.45 -1.72
CA HIS A 32 6.42 3.58 -1.30
C HIS A 32 6.46 4.68 -2.36
N ILE A 33 5.30 5.05 -2.87
CA ILE A 33 5.17 6.04 -3.94
C ILE A 33 4.86 7.42 -3.37
N GLN A 34 3.79 7.51 -2.62
CA GLN A 34 3.43 8.74 -1.92
C GLN A 34 2.36 8.43 -0.88
N LYS A 35 2.37 9.18 0.21
CA LYS A 35 1.37 9.06 1.29
C LYS A 35 1.03 7.60 1.56
N SER A 36 -0.17 7.16 1.22
CA SER A 36 -0.65 5.80 1.45
C SER A 36 -0.70 4.96 0.17
N VAL A 37 0.18 5.26 -0.78
CA VAL A 37 0.24 4.56 -2.07
C VAL A 37 1.55 3.81 -2.19
N PHE A 38 1.45 2.51 -2.50
CA PHE A 38 2.57 1.63 -2.72
C PHE A 38 2.39 0.90 -4.03
N GLU A 39 3.50 0.54 -4.69
CA GLU A 39 3.42 -0.28 -5.89
C GLU A 39 4.64 -1.17 -6.01
N GLY A 40 4.54 -2.20 -6.81
CA GLY A 40 5.66 -3.06 -7.13
C GLY A 40 5.26 -4.44 -7.61
N GLU A 41 6.29 -5.19 -8.03
CA GLU A 41 6.15 -6.57 -8.40
C GLU A 41 6.14 -7.42 -7.13
N ILE A 42 5.20 -8.35 -7.06
CA ILE A 42 5.07 -9.21 -5.88
C ILE A 42 4.54 -10.57 -6.33
N SER A 43 5.04 -11.63 -5.73
CA SER A 43 4.51 -12.97 -6.02
C SER A 43 3.11 -13.13 -5.44
N ASP A 44 2.33 -14.05 -6.02
CA ASP A 44 0.99 -14.32 -5.53
C ASP A 44 1.01 -14.77 -4.08
N ALA A 45 2.01 -15.58 -3.70
CA ALA A 45 2.15 -16.05 -2.33
C ALA A 45 2.43 -14.91 -1.35
N ASP A 46 3.33 -14.02 -1.72
CA ASP A 46 3.68 -12.88 -0.86
C ASP A 46 2.53 -11.89 -0.77
N LEU A 47 1.81 -11.68 -1.87
CA LEU A 47 0.63 -10.82 -1.85
C LEU A 47 -0.44 -11.37 -0.93
N PHE A 48 -0.68 -12.68 -0.99
CA PHE A 48 -1.64 -13.34 -0.10
C PHE A 48 -1.25 -13.13 1.37
N LYS A 49 0.02 -13.28 1.70
CA LYS A 49 0.52 -13.06 3.05
C LYS A 49 0.37 -11.60 3.48
N LEU A 50 0.68 -10.68 2.58
CA LEU A 50 0.56 -9.26 2.85
C LEU A 50 -0.90 -8.88 3.11
N GLU A 51 -1.81 -9.35 2.26
CA GLU A 51 -3.24 -9.11 2.44
C GLU A 51 -3.72 -9.63 3.78
N GLY A 52 -3.32 -10.85 4.16
CA GLY A 52 -3.69 -11.44 5.44
C GLY A 52 -3.16 -10.66 6.63
N SER A 53 -1.93 -10.18 6.54
CA SER A 53 -1.33 -9.38 7.61
C SER A 53 -2.02 -8.03 7.77
N ILE A 54 -2.33 -7.38 6.65
CA ILE A 54 -3.04 -6.10 6.67
C ILE A 54 -4.44 -6.27 7.27
N GLU A 55 -5.12 -7.34 6.87
CA GLU A 55 -6.48 -7.62 7.34
C GLU A 55 -6.55 -7.75 8.86
N LYS A 56 -5.50 -8.27 9.46
CA LYS A 56 -5.42 -8.40 10.93
C LYS A 56 -5.17 -7.06 11.63
N GLU A 57 -4.59 -6.10 10.92
CA GLU A 57 -4.23 -4.82 11.53
C GLU A 57 -5.32 -3.77 11.42
N ILE A 58 -6.12 -3.79 10.36
CA ILE A 58 -7.10 -2.73 10.11
C ILE A 58 -8.41 -2.98 10.85
N ASP A 59 -9.15 -1.89 11.01
CA ASP A 59 -10.54 -1.93 11.48
C ASP A 59 -11.43 -1.79 10.25
N LYS A 60 -12.07 -2.89 9.86
CA LYS A 60 -12.85 -2.94 8.62
C LYS A 60 -14.07 -2.01 8.64
N SER A 61 -14.47 -1.53 9.80
CA SER A 61 -15.59 -0.60 9.88
C SER A 61 -15.19 0.84 9.59
N THR A 62 -13.90 1.18 9.67
CA THR A 62 -13.40 2.54 9.49
C THR A 62 -12.28 2.67 8.48
N ASP A 63 -11.59 1.58 8.19
CA ASP A 63 -10.41 1.60 7.32
C ASP A 63 -10.69 0.89 6.00
N SER A 64 -9.97 1.29 4.96
CA SER A 64 -10.05 0.60 3.68
C SER A 64 -8.68 0.39 3.07
N VAL A 65 -8.53 -0.71 2.33
CA VAL A 65 -7.34 -1.00 1.54
C VAL A 65 -7.81 -1.47 0.18
N ILE A 66 -7.26 -0.88 -0.87
CA ILE A 66 -7.61 -1.23 -2.24
C ILE A 66 -6.34 -1.66 -2.95
N ILE A 67 -6.40 -2.80 -3.62
CA ILE A 67 -5.27 -3.33 -4.37
C ILE A 67 -5.69 -3.48 -5.83
N PHE A 68 -5.00 -2.75 -6.70
CA PHE A 68 -5.16 -2.88 -8.13
C PHE A 68 -4.08 -3.84 -8.64
N LYS A 69 -4.46 -4.82 -9.42
CA LYS A 69 -3.57 -5.90 -9.87
C LYS A 69 -3.42 -5.86 -11.38
N SER A 70 -2.19 -6.07 -11.84
CA SER A 70 -1.87 -6.24 -13.25
C SER A 70 -0.96 -7.45 -13.38
N ARG A 71 -0.95 -8.11 -14.55
CA ARG A 71 -0.07 -9.27 -14.79
C ARG A 71 1.39 -8.92 -14.57
N ASN A 72 1.79 -7.76 -15.06
CA ASN A 72 3.13 -7.23 -14.88
C ASN A 72 3.10 -5.72 -15.10
N GLU A 73 4.23 -5.07 -14.86
CA GLU A 73 4.34 -3.62 -14.97
C GLU A 73 4.00 -3.09 -16.35
N ARG A 74 4.28 -3.86 -17.40
CA ARG A 74 4.02 -3.42 -18.78
C ARG A 74 2.54 -3.21 -19.08
N TRP A 75 1.66 -3.89 -18.35
CA TRP A 75 0.22 -3.76 -18.53
C TRP A 75 -0.38 -2.63 -17.72
N LEU A 76 0.46 -1.99 -16.90
CA LEU A 76 0.04 -0.86 -16.10
C LEU A 76 0.40 0.43 -16.84
N ASP A 77 -0.61 1.21 -17.16
CA ASP A 77 -0.43 2.52 -17.78
C ASP A 77 -0.41 3.56 -16.68
N LYS A 78 0.75 4.19 -16.48
CA LYS A 78 0.94 5.14 -15.39
C LYS A 78 1.64 6.40 -15.88
N ASN A 79 1.05 7.55 -15.62
CA ASN A 79 1.64 8.85 -15.91
C ASN A 79 1.88 9.59 -14.61
N VAL A 80 3.06 10.19 -14.48
CA VAL A 80 3.39 11.02 -13.33
C VAL A 80 3.51 12.46 -13.79
N ILE A 81 2.78 13.33 -13.11
CA ILE A 81 2.85 14.76 -13.34
C ILE A 81 3.46 15.38 -12.10
N GLY A 82 4.56 16.12 -12.26
CA GLY A 82 5.30 16.65 -11.14
C GLY A 82 6.41 15.71 -10.67
N LEU A 83 6.75 15.79 -9.41
CA LEU A 83 7.82 14.97 -8.84
C LEU A 83 7.35 13.56 -8.56
N GLN A 84 8.10 12.61 -9.07
CA GLN A 84 7.98 11.23 -8.63
C GLN A 84 9.06 11.02 -7.60
N GLN A 85 8.69 10.81 -6.35
CA GLN A 85 9.70 10.78 -5.33
C GLN A 85 9.36 9.91 -4.15
N ASP A 86 10.42 9.61 -3.44
CA ASP A 86 10.45 8.79 -2.25
C ASP A 86 11.04 9.64 -1.11
N ASP A 87 10.56 10.88 -0.99
CA ASP A 87 11.07 11.81 -0.01
C ASP A 87 10.33 11.60 1.32
N PRO A 88 11.04 11.29 2.42
CA PRO A 88 10.40 11.05 3.71
C PRO A 88 9.61 12.26 4.24
N PHE A 89 9.92 13.46 3.78
CA PHE A 89 9.19 14.65 4.19
C PHE A 89 7.86 14.82 3.46
N MET A 90 7.59 13.99 2.45
CA MET A 90 6.37 14.05 1.66
C MET A 90 5.35 12.99 2.05
N ILE A 91 5.61 12.26 3.07
CA ILE A 91 4.73 11.18 3.54
C ILE A 91 3.43 11.71 4.17
#